data_59110843941095444c2c2584cc500872
#
_entry.id   59110843941095444c2c2584cc500872
#
_cell.length_a   1.000
_cell.length_b   1.000
_cell.length_c   1.000
_cell.angle_alpha   90.00
_cell.angle_beta   90.00
_cell.angle_gamma   90.00
#
_symmetry.space_group_name_H-M   'P 1'
#
loop_
_entity.id
_entity.type
_entity.pdbx_description
1 polymer ?
#
loop_
_entity_poly.entity_id
_entity_poly.type
_entity_poly.pdbx_seq_one_letter_code
_entity_poly.pdbx_strand_id
1 'polypeptide(L)'
;SPPDANSGVWEIATGAVLPAGLDCIVPFERIEKLDAGRIRLREAAFAGQNIRRAGSDIAIAQEVSAAGQRIDPALRMVLAALGVARIGVRRKPRVALLSTGAELVADASLPLGPGQIYASNASYLEASLHAMGAEVIEKAALGDDAQAFAAQTRRLADQADLILSTGAVSMGSRDFIPAGLQAMGARLLFHKAAIRPGKPILAARLREGALLVGLPGNPIATAAGLRYFVVPLLRA
;
A
#
# COMPACT_ATOMS: atom_id res chain seq x y z
N SER A 1 -5.22 -18.80 -45.45
CA SER A 1 -4.56 -17.93 -46.46
C SER A 1 -5.08 -16.53 -46.27
N PRO A 2 -4.23 -15.48 -46.47
CA PRO A 2 -4.69 -14.10 -46.42
C PRO A 2 -5.75 -13.89 -47.51
N PRO A 3 -6.72 -12.97 -47.30
CA PRO A 3 -7.74 -12.68 -48.29
C PRO A 3 -7.11 -12.15 -49.57
N ASP A 4 -7.66 -12.59 -50.68
CA ASP A 4 -7.41 -11.92 -51.95
C ASP A 4 -8.08 -10.55 -51.92
N ALA A 5 -7.36 -9.46 -52.26
CA ALA A 5 -7.83 -8.08 -52.19
C ALA A 5 -9.16 -7.84 -52.97
N ASN A 6 -9.60 -8.79 -53.74
CA ASN A 6 -10.87 -8.79 -54.49
C ASN A 6 -12.01 -9.65 -53.87
N SER A 7 -11.81 -10.29 -52.73
CA SER A 7 -12.77 -11.28 -52.20
C SER A 7 -13.84 -10.70 -51.29
N GLY A 8 -14.03 -9.42 -51.24
CA GLY A 8 -15.25 -8.80 -50.70
C GLY A 8 -15.27 -8.62 -49.19
N VAL A 9 -15.62 -9.63 -48.40
CA VAL A 9 -15.92 -9.51 -46.98
C VAL A 9 -15.36 -10.66 -46.18
N TRP A 10 -14.80 -10.39 -45.00
CA TRP A 10 -14.24 -11.39 -44.08
C TRP A 10 -14.90 -11.31 -42.72
N GLU A 11 -15.24 -12.44 -42.16
CA GLU A 11 -15.68 -12.52 -40.78
C GLU A 11 -14.44 -12.51 -39.88
N ILE A 12 -14.42 -11.60 -38.87
CA ILE A 12 -13.29 -11.38 -37.98
C ILE A 12 -13.79 -11.28 -36.53
N ALA A 13 -13.05 -11.84 -35.60
CA ALA A 13 -13.35 -11.73 -34.19
C ALA A 13 -12.99 -10.34 -33.65
N THR A 14 -13.73 -9.86 -32.63
CA THR A 14 -13.40 -8.63 -31.93
C THR A 14 -11.97 -8.69 -31.39
N GLY A 15 -11.19 -7.63 -31.65
CA GLY A 15 -9.79 -7.51 -31.22
C GLY A 15 -8.78 -8.21 -32.14
N ALA A 16 -9.21 -8.93 -33.19
CA ALA A 16 -8.30 -9.54 -34.15
C ALA A 16 -7.62 -8.46 -35.02
N VAL A 17 -6.45 -8.82 -35.54
CA VAL A 17 -5.70 -7.97 -36.50
C VAL A 17 -6.46 -7.92 -37.82
N LEU A 18 -6.75 -6.71 -38.29
CA LEU A 18 -7.42 -6.51 -39.58
C LEU A 18 -6.48 -6.99 -40.72
N PRO A 19 -6.93 -7.90 -41.62
CA PRO A 19 -6.13 -8.33 -42.75
C PRO A 19 -5.78 -7.17 -43.70
N ALA A 20 -4.60 -7.28 -44.32
CA ALA A 20 -4.16 -6.29 -45.30
C ALA A 20 -5.16 -6.16 -46.46
N GLY A 21 -5.40 -4.94 -46.91
CA GLY A 21 -6.33 -4.66 -48.00
C GLY A 21 -7.78 -4.36 -47.56
N LEU A 22 -8.09 -4.51 -46.25
CA LEU A 22 -9.37 -4.14 -45.66
C LEU A 22 -9.21 -2.84 -44.87
N ASP A 23 -10.21 -1.98 -44.92
CA ASP A 23 -10.13 -0.62 -44.38
C ASP A 23 -11.27 -0.24 -43.42
N CYS A 24 -12.23 -1.12 -43.16
CA CYS A 24 -13.31 -0.89 -42.19
C CYS A 24 -13.83 -2.18 -41.59
N ILE A 25 -14.48 -2.08 -40.43
CA ILE A 25 -15.19 -3.16 -39.76
C ILE A 25 -16.65 -2.77 -39.55
N VAL A 26 -17.56 -3.60 -40.04
CA VAL A 26 -19.00 -3.44 -39.85
C VAL A 26 -19.47 -4.46 -38.79
N PRO A 27 -20.11 -4.01 -37.71
CA PRO A 27 -20.69 -4.91 -36.70
C PRO A 27 -21.73 -5.84 -37.31
N PHE A 28 -21.79 -7.07 -36.78
CA PHE A 28 -22.70 -8.09 -37.27
C PHE A 28 -24.19 -7.67 -37.26
N GLU A 29 -24.56 -6.85 -36.30
CA GLU A 29 -25.92 -6.31 -36.14
C GLU A 29 -26.33 -5.33 -37.28
N ARG A 30 -25.34 -4.84 -38.02
CA ARG A 30 -25.53 -3.88 -39.12
C ARG A 30 -25.47 -4.52 -40.51
N ILE A 31 -25.44 -5.85 -40.56
CA ILE A 31 -25.47 -6.58 -41.81
C ILE A 31 -26.70 -7.50 -41.91
N GLU A 32 -27.05 -7.87 -43.11
CA GLU A 32 -28.01 -8.92 -43.44
C GLU A 32 -27.30 -9.99 -44.24
N LYS A 33 -27.30 -11.26 -43.76
CA LYS A 33 -26.77 -12.37 -44.54
C LYS A 33 -27.78 -12.78 -45.64
N LEU A 34 -27.27 -12.78 -46.85
CA LEU A 34 -28.01 -13.24 -48.03
C LEU A 34 -27.53 -14.65 -48.44
N ASP A 35 -28.20 -15.24 -49.43
CA ASP A 35 -27.78 -16.50 -49.99
C ASP A 35 -26.44 -16.42 -50.73
N ALA A 36 -25.76 -17.59 -50.86
CA ALA A 36 -24.49 -17.75 -51.58
C ALA A 36 -23.30 -16.92 -50.98
N GLY A 37 -23.28 -16.73 -49.66
CA GLY A 37 -22.15 -16.07 -48.99
C GLY A 37 -22.09 -14.56 -49.17
N ARG A 38 -23.16 -13.93 -49.66
CA ARG A 38 -23.27 -12.48 -49.78
C ARG A 38 -23.83 -11.85 -48.51
N ILE A 39 -23.46 -10.60 -48.29
CA ILE A 39 -24.06 -9.75 -47.24
C ILE A 39 -24.62 -8.49 -47.86
N ARG A 40 -25.62 -7.93 -47.18
CA ARG A 40 -26.12 -6.56 -47.43
C ARG A 40 -25.77 -5.70 -46.22
N LEU A 41 -25.16 -4.58 -46.47
CA LEU A 41 -24.96 -3.54 -45.41
C LEU A 41 -26.29 -2.80 -45.21
N ARG A 42 -26.72 -2.66 -43.96
CA ARG A 42 -27.91 -1.86 -43.61
C ARG A 42 -27.62 -0.36 -43.66
N GLU A 43 -26.36 0.04 -43.53
CA GLU A 43 -25.87 1.41 -43.60
C GLU A 43 -24.57 1.47 -44.40
N ALA A 44 -24.26 2.61 -44.97
CA ALA A 44 -22.99 2.82 -45.67
C ALA A 44 -21.80 2.68 -44.69
N ALA A 45 -20.78 1.93 -45.08
CA ALA A 45 -19.53 1.84 -44.36
C ALA A 45 -18.52 2.87 -44.89
N PHE A 46 -17.61 3.31 -44.06
CA PHE A 46 -16.55 4.24 -44.42
C PHE A 46 -15.20 3.80 -43.94
N ALA A 47 -14.14 4.19 -44.64
CA ALA A 47 -12.77 3.83 -44.32
C ALA A 47 -12.38 4.27 -42.90
N GLY A 48 -11.75 3.37 -42.15
CA GLY A 48 -11.35 3.56 -40.73
C GLY A 48 -12.46 3.28 -39.72
N GLN A 49 -13.67 2.95 -40.15
CA GLN A 49 -14.79 2.64 -39.25
C GLN A 49 -14.47 1.41 -38.36
N ASN A 50 -14.64 1.58 -37.04
CA ASN A 50 -14.41 0.54 -36.01
C ASN A 50 -13.01 -0.07 -36.01
N ILE A 51 -12.02 0.58 -36.61
CA ILE A 51 -10.62 0.18 -36.59
C ILE A 51 -9.90 0.91 -35.46
N ARG A 52 -9.28 0.14 -34.59
CA ARG A 52 -8.36 0.64 -33.57
C ARG A 52 -6.95 0.69 -34.16
N ARG A 53 -6.41 1.87 -34.35
CA ARG A 53 -5.07 2.04 -34.91
C ARG A 53 -3.99 1.74 -33.87
N ALA A 54 -2.85 1.23 -34.31
CA ALA A 54 -1.68 1.08 -33.43
C ALA A 54 -1.34 2.41 -32.75
N GLY A 55 -1.09 2.37 -31.45
CA GLY A 55 -0.79 3.55 -30.66
C GLY A 55 -2.01 4.39 -30.21
N SER A 56 -3.26 3.98 -30.54
CA SER A 56 -4.46 4.73 -30.10
C SER A 56 -4.70 4.64 -28.58
N ASP A 57 -4.25 3.59 -27.92
CA ASP A 57 -4.37 3.44 -26.48
C ASP A 57 -3.11 3.95 -25.78
N ILE A 58 -1.95 3.52 -26.23
CA ILE A 58 -0.64 3.94 -25.72
C ILE A 58 0.30 4.07 -26.90
N ALA A 59 0.81 5.28 -27.12
CA ALA A 59 1.75 5.56 -28.22
C ALA A 59 3.16 5.04 -27.87
N ILE A 60 3.97 4.82 -28.92
CA ILE A 60 5.40 4.50 -28.74
C ILE A 60 6.08 5.63 -27.96
N ALA A 61 6.91 5.27 -26.98
CA ALA A 61 7.62 6.18 -26.08
C ALA A 61 6.73 7.03 -25.16
N GLN A 62 5.44 6.76 -25.10
CA GLN A 62 4.58 7.40 -24.11
C GLN A 62 4.94 6.92 -22.70
N GLU A 63 5.15 7.89 -21.79
CA GLU A 63 5.35 7.56 -20.38
C GLU A 63 4.02 7.10 -19.77
N VAL A 64 4.01 5.88 -19.22
CA VAL A 64 2.82 5.27 -18.61
C VAL A 64 2.86 5.27 -17.08
N SER A 65 4.03 5.52 -16.49
CA SER A 65 4.22 5.59 -15.04
C SER A 65 5.48 6.37 -14.71
N ALA A 66 5.41 7.17 -13.67
CA ALA A 66 6.56 7.91 -13.13
C ALA A 66 7.17 7.19 -11.91
N ALA A 67 8.44 7.49 -11.62
CA ALA A 67 9.10 7.02 -10.40
C ALA A 67 8.37 7.55 -9.15
N GLY A 68 8.15 6.67 -8.17
CA GLY A 68 7.40 6.98 -6.94
C GLY A 68 5.89 6.78 -7.06
N GLN A 69 5.36 6.51 -8.23
CA GLN A 69 3.95 6.18 -8.39
C GLN A 69 3.62 4.83 -7.74
N ARG A 70 2.48 4.77 -7.04
CA ARG A 70 1.99 3.51 -6.48
C ARG A 70 1.50 2.60 -7.60
N ILE A 71 1.94 1.34 -7.57
CA ILE A 71 1.44 0.31 -8.49
C ILE A 71 0.11 -0.21 -7.97
N ASP A 72 -0.96 0.37 -8.47
CA ASP A 72 -2.32 -0.08 -8.23
C ASP A 72 -2.76 -1.16 -9.25
N PRO A 73 -3.95 -1.76 -9.11
CA PRO A 73 -4.44 -2.76 -10.06
C PRO A 73 -4.54 -2.24 -11.51
N ALA A 74 -4.87 -0.96 -11.71
CA ALA A 74 -4.99 -0.37 -13.05
C ALA A 74 -3.61 -0.26 -13.71
N LEU A 75 -2.61 0.26 -13.02
CA LEU A 75 -1.25 0.32 -13.53
C LEU A 75 -0.68 -1.09 -13.80
N ARG A 76 -0.99 -2.07 -12.96
CA ARG A 76 -0.60 -3.47 -13.21
C ARG A 76 -1.17 -4.01 -14.52
N MET A 77 -2.43 -3.69 -14.84
CA MET A 77 -3.06 -4.07 -16.10
C MET A 77 -2.32 -3.45 -17.29
N VAL A 78 -1.99 -2.16 -17.22
CA VAL A 78 -1.23 -1.45 -18.26
C VAL A 78 0.15 -2.07 -18.46
N LEU A 79 0.90 -2.29 -17.38
CA LEU A 79 2.23 -2.90 -17.44
C LEU A 79 2.19 -4.32 -18.04
N ALA A 80 1.18 -5.11 -17.68
CA ALA A 80 0.98 -6.44 -18.24
C ALA A 80 0.65 -6.38 -19.74
N ALA A 81 -0.23 -5.46 -20.17
CA ALA A 81 -0.56 -5.26 -21.59
C ALA A 81 0.67 -4.85 -22.42
N LEU A 82 1.61 -4.12 -21.81
CA LEU A 82 2.88 -3.73 -22.44
C LEU A 82 3.97 -4.81 -22.39
N GLY A 83 3.71 -5.98 -21.79
CA GLY A 83 4.68 -7.06 -21.66
C GLY A 83 5.80 -6.77 -20.64
N VAL A 84 5.61 -5.83 -19.72
CA VAL A 84 6.60 -5.50 -18.69
C VAL A 84 6.61 -6.58 -17.62
N ALA A 85 7.59 -7.48 -17.67
CA ALA A 85 7.71 -8.61 -16.76
C ALA A 85 8.29 -8.25 -15.39
N ARG A 86 9.13 -7.21 -15.30
CA ARG A 86 9.82 -6.80 -14.07
C ARG A 86 9.94 -5.30 -14.00
N ILE A 87 9.73 -4.76 -12.82
CA ILE A 87 9.91 -3.33 -12.54
C ILE A 87 10.60 -3.15 -11.19
N GLY A 88 11.47 -2.15 -11.09
CA GLY A 88 12.09 -1.78 -9.82
C GLY A 88 11.07 -1.10 -8.91
N VAL A 89 11.00 -1.55 -7.66
CA VAL A 89 10.10 -0.96 -6.65
C VAL A 89 10.88 -0.66 -5.36
N ARG A 90 10.41 0.30 -4.58
CA ARG A 90 10.90 0.47 -3.21
C ARG A 90 10.48 -0.75 -2.37
N ARG A 91 11.38 -1.23 -1.49
CA ARG A 91 11.01 -2.26 -0.52
C ARG A 91 9.93 -1.76 0.44
N LYS A 92 9.20 -2.66 1.03
CA LYS A 92 8.22 -2.34 2.08
C LYS A 92 8.94 -1.75 3.29
N PRO A 93 8.37 -0.72 3.95
CA PRO A 93 8.86 -0.26 5.25
C PRO A 93 8.81 -1.38 6.29
N ARG A 94 9.89 -1.59 7.03
CA ARG A 94 9.99 -2.58 8.11
C ARG A 94 9.64 -1.91 9.42
N VAL A 95 8.59 -2.38 10.09
CA VAL A 95 8.04 -1.77 11.30
C VAL A 95 8.11 -2.75 12.46
N ALA A 96 8.60 -2.31 13.62
CA ALA A 96 8.51 -3.04 14.86
C ALA A 96 7.47 -2.43 15.80
N LEU A 97 6.73 -3.27 16.53
CA LEU A 97 5.70 -2.87 17.50
C LEU A 97 6.15 -3.23 18.91
N LEU A 98 6.26 -2.24 19.79
CA LEU A 98 6.60 -2.40 21.20
C LEU A 98 5.42 -1.93 22.06
N SER A 99 4.81 -2.81 22.81
CA SER A 99 3.72 -2.47 23.74
C SER A 99 4.27 -2.43 25.16
N THR A 100 4.02 -1.33 25.88
CA THR A 100 4.38 -1.19 27.30
C THR A 100 3.13 -1.07 28.16
N GLY A 101 3.17 -1.71 29.31
CA GLY A 101 2.08 -1.79 30.27
C GLY A 101 2.08 -3.15 30.96
N ALA A 102 2.22 -3.18 32.27
CA ALA A 102 2.20 -4.42 33.06
C ALA A 102 0.83 -5.13 33.03
N GLU A 103 -0.24 -4.38 32.67
CA GLU A 103 -1.60 -4.87 32.52
C GLU A 103 -1.81 -5.65 31.21
N LEU A 104 -0.90 -5.60 30.25
CA LEU A 104 -1.11 -6.13 28.89
C LEU A 104 -0.86 -7.64 28.81
N VAL A 105 -1.87 -8.37 28.34
CA VAL A 105 -1.75 -9.79 27.96
C VAL A 105 -1.72 -9.88 26.43
N ALA A 106 -0.62 -10.40 25.89
CA ALA A 106 -0.41 -10.51 24.45
C ALA A 106 -1.18 -11.68 23.81
N ASP A 107 -1.33 -12.79 24.56
CA ASP A 107 -2.03 -14.00 24.09
C ASP A 107 -3.51 -13.94 24.47
N ALA A 108 -4.37 -13.76 23.48
CA ALA A 108 -5.82 -13.70 23.67
C ALA A 108 -6.45 -15.06 24.05
N SER A 109 -5.72 -16.15 24.01
CA SER A 109 -6.19 -17.46 24.47
C SER A 109 -6.09 -17.64 25.98
N LEU A 110 -5.31 -16.79 26.65
CA LEU A 110 -5.13 -16.83 28.09
C LEU A 110 -6.25 -16.04 28.80
N PRO A 111 -6.78 -16.53 29.93
CA PRO A 111 -7.74 -15.77 30.72
C PRO A 111 -7.07 -14.54 31.34
N LEU A 112 -7.83 -13.45 31.47
CA LEU A 112 -7.35 -12.24 32.12
C LEU A 112 -7.40 -12.39 33.65
N GLY A 113 -6.32 -12.02 34.32
CA GLY A 113 -6.29 -11.81 35.76
C GLY A 113 -6.86 -10.43 36.16
N PRO A 114 -7.00 -10.14 37.44
CA PRO A 114 -7.45 -8.84 37.94
C PRO A 114 -6.56 -7.70 37.41
N GLY A 115 -7.18 -6.67 36.80
CA GLY A 115 -6.47 -5.50 36.26
C GLY A 115 -5.76 -5.72 34.92
N GLN A 116 -5.84 -6.90 34.35
CA GLN A 116 -5.27 -7.19 33.04
C GLN A 116 -6.23 -6.88 31.89
N ILE A 117 -5.66 -6.53 30.74
CA ILE A 117 -6.39 -6.32 29.49
C ILE A 117 -5.61 -6.94 28.32
N TYR A 118 -6.30 -7.31 27.25
CA TYR A 118 -5.60 -7.77 26.05
C TYR A 118 -4.90 -6.63 25.29
N ALA A 119 -3.75 -6.93 24.69
CA ALA A 119 -2.92 -5.98 23.93
C ALA A 119 -3.56 -5.63 22.57
N SER A 120 -4.77 -5.06 22.58
CA SER A 120 -5.58 -4.76 21.40
C SER A 120 -4.91 -3.74 20.44
N ASN A 121 -4.11 -2.80 20.96
CA ASN A 121 -3.39 -1.82 20.16
C ASN A 121 -2.40 -2.49 19.19
N ALA A 122 -1.67 -3.51 19.62
CA ALA A 122 -0.73 -4.23 18.76
C ALA A 122 -1.43 -4.90 17.59
N SER A 123 -2.57 -5.56 17.84
CA SER A 123 -3.39 -6.19 16.79
C SER A 123 -3.93 -5.18 15.79
N TYR A 124 -4.47 -4.05 16.27
CA TYR A 124 -4.95 -2.97 15.42
C TYR A 124 -3.85 -2.36 14.56
N LEU A 125 -2.70 -2.06 15.16
CA LEU A 125 -1.56 -1.47 14.45
C LEU A 125 -1.01 -2.42 13.38
N GLU A 126 -0.83 -3.70 13.71
CA GLU A 126 -0.37 -4.72 12.76
C GLU A 126 -1.27 -4.82 11.53
N ALA A 127 -2.58 -4.99 11.74
CA ALA A 127 -3.55 -5.08 10.65
C ALA A 127 -3.54 -3.80 9.78
N SER A 128 -3.47 -2.64 10.42
CA SER A 128 -3.43 -1.34 9.72
C SER A 128 -2.14 -1.17 8.90
N LEU A 129 -0.99 -1.55 9.45
CA LEU A 129 0.32 -1.48 8.78
C LEU A 129 0.37 -2.41 7.56
N HIS A 130 -0.12 -3.64 7.69
CA HIS A 130 -0.22 -4.57 6.57
C HIS A 130 -1.12 -4.03 5.45
N ALA A 131 -2.27 -3.46 5.80
CA ALA A 131 -3.17 -2.83 4.82
C ALA A 131 -2.52 -1.63 4.09
N MET A 132 -1.54 -0.96 4.72
CA MET A 132 -0.75 0.12 4.12
C MET A 132 0.48 -0.37 3.36
N GLY A 133 0.73 -1.67 3.33
CA GLY A 133 1.86 -2.28 2.62
C GLY A 133 3.18 -2.27 3.40
N ALA A 134 3.17 -2.01 4.70
CA ALA A 134 4.33 -2.17 5.56
C ALA A 134 4.52 -3.65 5.98
N GLU A 135 5.74 -4.00 6.36
CA GLU A 135 6.11 -5.30 6.92
C GLU A 135 6.30 -5.16 8.43
N VAL A 136 5.48 -5.84 9.22
CA VAL A 136 5.70 -5.92 10.67
C VAL A 136 6.71 -7.02 10.95
N ILE A 137 7.94 -6.63 11.33
CA ILE A 137 9.06 -7.55 11.54
C ILE A 137 9.11 -8.12 12.95
N GLU A 138 8.50 -7.43 13.92
CA GLU A 138 8.46 -7.88 15.31
C GLU A 138 7.32 -7.23 16.09
N LYS A 139 6.78 -7.99 17.05
CA LYS A 139 5.85 -7.53 18.10
C LYS A 139 6.35 -7.98 19.44
N ALA A 140 6.50 -7.06 20.39
CA ALA A 140 6.89 -7.38 21.77
C ALA A 140 6.03 -6.62 22.78
N ALA A 141 5.62 -7.33 23.84
CA ALA A 141 5.03 -6.75 25.05
C ALA A 141 6.11 -6.73 26.14
N LEU A 142 6.44 -5.56 26.66
CA LEU A 142 7.64 -5.34 27.50
C LEU A 142 7.30 -4.98 28.95
N GLY A 143 6.03 -4.98 29.31
CA GLY A 143 5.61 -4.45 30.61
C GLY A 143 6.06 -2.98 30.81
N ASP A 144 6.20 -2.56 32.09
CA ASP A 144 6.69 -1.23 32.47
C ASP A 144 8.21 -1.27 32.77
N ASP A 145 8.97 -1.95 31.92
CA ASP A 145 10.42 -2.13 32.08
C ASP A 145 11.20 -1.23 31.11
N ALA A 146 11.77 -0.15 31.65
CA ALA A 146 12.58 0.79 30.87
C ALA A 146 13.87 0.19 30.29
N GLN A 147 14.46 -0.80 30.98
CA GLN A 147 15.70 -1.45 30.50
C GLN A 147 15.38 -2.41 29.36
N ALA A 148 14.33 -3.20 29.48
CA ALA A 148 13.85 -4.07 28.41
C ALA A 148 13.45 -3.26 27.17
N PHE A 149 12.74 -2.14 27.36
CA PHE A 149 12.40 -1.22 26.27
C PHE A 149 13.66 -0.67 25.57
N ALA A 150 14.64 -0.19 26.33
CA ALA A 150 15.87 0.34 25.77
C ALA A 150 16.68 -0.72 25.02
N ALA A 151 16.78 -1.93 25.57
CA ALA A 151 17.48 -3.05 24.94
C ALA A 151 16.83 -3.45 23.62
N GLN A 152 15.50 -3.59 23.58
CA GLN A 152 14.75 -3.93 22.38
C GLN A 152 14.82 -2.81 21.34
N THR A 153 14.69 -1.55 21.75
CA THR A 153 14.80 -0.41 20.85
C THR A 153 16.16 -0.37 20.16
N ARG A 154 17.27 -0.58 20.89
CA ARG A 154 18.62 -0.65 20.31
C ARG A 154 18.76 -1.78 19.33
N ARG A 155 18.29 -2.98 19.69
CA ARG A 155 18.36 -4.16 18.81
C ARG A 155 17.58 -3.94 17.49
N LEU A 156 16.45 -3.25 17.55
CA LEU A 156 15.58 -3.03 16.41
C LEU A 156 16.01 -1.82 15.57
N ALA A 157 16.84 -0.93 16.10
CA ALA A 157 17.24 0.31 15.43
C ALA A 157 17.93 0.09 14.08
N ASP A 158 18.69 -1.00 13.93
CA ASP A 158 19.35 -1.39 12.68
C ASP A 158 18.48 -2.27 11.76
N GLN A 159 17.37 -2.79 12.28
CA GLN A 159 16.52 -3.75 11.56
C GLN A 159 15.23 -3.13 11.03
N ALA A 160 14.71 -2.14 11.74
CA ALA A 160 13.45 -1.48 11.41
C ALA A 160 13.69 -0.08 10.80
N ASP A 161 12.81 0.34 9.92
CA ASP A 161 12.75 1.74 9.47
C ASP A 161 11.96 2.59 10.47
N LEU A 162 10.99 1.94 11.13
CA LEU A 162 10.07 2.56 12.08
C LEU A 162 9.82 1.63 13.26
N ILE A 163 9.96 2.16 14.46
CA ILE A 163 9.52 1.51 15.70
C ILE A 163 8.29 2.25 16.19
N LEU A 164 7.17 1.56 16.37
CA LEU A 164 5.99 2.09 17.03
C LEU A 164 5.92 1.54 18.44
N SER A 165 5.90 2.42 19.43
CA SER A 165 5.60 2.02 20.81
C SER A 165 4.20 2.47 21.22
N THR A 166 3.54 1.72 22.11
CA THR A 166 2.28 2.11 22.73
C THR A 166 2.39 2.08 24.24
N GLY A 167 1.89 3.11 24.93
CA GLY A 167 2.01 3.31 26.38
C GLY A 167 3.29 4.06 26.78
N ALA A 168 3.42 4.39 28.06
CA ALA A 168 4.58 5.02 28.73
C ALA A 168 5.14 6.30 28.06
N VAL A 169 4.33 7.06 27.31
CA VAL A 169 4.74 8.24 26.52
C VAL A 169 4.27 9.58 27.09
N SER A 170 3.50 9.59 28.18
CA SER A 170 2.97 10.80 28.80
C SER A 170 4.01 11.47 29.73
N MET A 171 3.62 12.00 30.85
CA MET A 171 4.50 12.66 31.86
C MET A 171 4.25 12.14 33.27
N GLY A 172 3.61 10.98 33.41
CA GLY A 172 3.44 10.30 34.70
C GLY A 172 4.72 9.61 35.18
N SER A 173 4.74 9.17 36.41
CA SER A 173 5.89 8.45 36.99
C SER A 173 6.24 7.14 36.28
N ARG A 174 5.32 6.60 35.48
CA ARG A 174 5.51 5.39 34.66
C ARG A 174 5.89 5.68 33.20
N ASP A 175 6.02 6.94 32.82
CA ASP A 175 6.27 7.35 31.44
C ASP A 175 7.77 7.50 31.19
N PHE A 176 8.47 6.40 31.07
CA PHE A 176 9.93 6.34 30.99
C PHE A 176 10.47 6.50 29.56
N ILE A 177 9.65 6.40 28.52
CA ILE A 177 10.09 6.39 27.11
C ILE A 177 10.83 7.70 26.73
N PRO A 178 10.34 8.90 27.03
CA PRO A 178 11.05 10.12 26.63
C PRO A 178 12.48 10.21 27.25
N ALA A 179 12.61 9.93 28.52
CA ALA A 179 13.90 9.91 29.22
C ALA A 179 14.83 8.79 28.70
N GLY A 180 14.28 7.60 28.47
CA GLY A 180 15.01 6.47 27.90
C GLY A 180 15.57 6.76 26.51
N LEU A 181 14.81 7.39 25.65
CA LEU A 181 15.25 7.81 24.31
C LEU A 181 16.40 8.83 24.38
N GLN A 182 16.29 9.82 25.27
CA GLN A 182 17.37 10.80 25.50
C GLN A 182 18.65 10.13 26.01
N ALA A 183 18.54 9.19 26.97
CA ALA A 183 19.68 8.43 27.48
C ALA A 183 20.35 7.55 26.40
N MET A 184 19.60 7.09 25.41
CA MET A 184 20.12 6.38 24.23
C MET A 184 20.74 7.32 23.19
N GLY A 185 20.69 8.65 23.39
CA GLY A 185 21.18 9.65 22.46
C GLY A 185 20.29 9.83 21.22
N ALA A 186 19.03 9.44 21.30
CA ALA A 186 18.05 9.71 20.24
C ALA A 186 17.73 11.20 20.17
N ARG A 187 17.54 11.71 18.95
CA ARG A 187 17.07 13.09 18.73
C ARG A 187 15.56 13.15 18.81
N LEU A 188 15.02 13.71 19.87
CA LEU A 188 13.60 13.96 19.98
C LEU A 188 13.17 14.99 18.92
N LEU A 189 12.23 14.63 18.06
CA LEU A 189 11.70 15.51 17.02
C LEU A 189 10.55 16.36 17.58
N PHE A 190 9.65 15.74 18.32
CA PHE A 190 8.63 16.41 19.11
C PHE A 190 8.13 15.49 20.24
N HIS A 191 7.59 16.12 21.29
CA HIS A 191 6.86 15.44 22.36
C HIS A 191 5.62 16.26 22.69
N LYS A 192 4.46 15.62 22.59
CA LYS A 192 3.09 16.16 22.63
C LYS A 192 2.68 16.89 21.36
N ALA A 193 1.42 16.68 21.00
CA ALA A 193 0.74 17.38 19.92
C ALA A 193 -0.54 18.03 20.43
N ALA A 194 -0.96 19.11 19.81
CA ALA A 194 -2.19 19.83 20.17
C ALA A 194 -3.43 19.12 19.58
N ILE A 195 -3.60 17.82 19.88
CA ILE A 195 -4.73 17.00 19.45
C ILE A 195 -5.45 16.37 20.64
N ARG A 196 -6.71 16.06 20.45
CA ARG A 196 -7.54 15.34 21.45
C ARG A 196 -8.51 14.40 20.72
N PRO A 197 -8.42 13.06 20.94
CA PRO A 197 -7.44 12.35 21.78
C PRO A 197 -6.04 12.28 21.14
N GLY A 198 -5.02 11.91 21.93
CA GLY A 198 -3.67 11.63 21.41
C GLY A 198 -2.60 12.66 21.78
N LYS A 199 -2.90 13.65 22.66
CA LYS A 199 -1.92 14.67 23.08
C LYS A 199 -0.53 14.13 23.45
N PRO A 200 -0.36 13.04 24.24
CA PRO A 200 0.95 12.53 24.64
C PRO A 200 1.62 11.64 23.58
N ILE A 201 1.69 12.10 22.35
CA ILE A 201 2.44 11.45 21.28
C ILE A 201 3.86 12.02 21.21
N LEU A 202 4.85 11.18 20.84
CA LEU A 202 6.22 11.63 20.60
C LEU A 202 6.77 11.03 19.30
N ALA A 203 7.78 11.68 18.73
CA ALA A 203 8.61 11.10 17.69
C ALA A 203 10.07 11.42 17.96
N ALA A 204 10.94 10.46 17.70
CA ALA A 204 12.37 10.55 17.83
C ALA A 204 13.08 9.87 16.66
N ARG A 205 14.26 10.37 16.30
CA ARG A 205 15.18 9.69 15.40
C ARG A 205 16.27 9.03 16.22
N LEU A 206 16.44 7.75 16.05
CA LEU A 206 17.51 6.97 16.66
C LEU A 206 18.84 7.26 15.95
N ARG A 207 19.96 6.96 16.60
CA ARG A 207 21.31 7.20 16.03
C ARG A 207 21.53 6.44 14.72
N GLU A 208 21.04 5.24 14.65
CA GLU A 208 21.11 4.32 13.52
C GLU A 208 20.22 4.74 12.33
N GLY A 209 19.39 5.78 12.53
CA GLY A 209 18.56 6.36 11.49
C GLY A 209 17.09 5.96 11.55
N ALA A 210 16.73 4.88 12.25
CA ALA A 210 15.33 4.49 12.44
C ALA A 210 14.53 5.58 13.14
N LEU A 211 13.24 5.68 12.78
CA LEU A 211 12.30 6.53 13.50
C LEU A 211 11.61 5.73 14.61
N LEU A 212 11.40 6.37 15.77
CA LEU A 212 10.51 5.86 16.80
C LEU A 212 9.34 6.81 16.97
N VAL A 213 8.12 6.30 16.89
CA VAL A 213 6.89 7.03 17.22
C VAL A 213 6.22 6.36 18.41
N GLY A 214 6.16 7.09 19.51
CA GLY A 214 5.48 6.68 20.73
C GLY A 214 4.02 7.13 20.72
N LEU A 215 3.10 6.17 20.73
CA LEU A 215 1.66 6.36 20.72
C LEU A 215 1.10 6.20 22.13
N PRO A 216 0.04 6.92 22.50
CA PRO A 216 -0.63 6.73 23.78
C PRO A 216 -1.17 5.30 23.95
N GLY A 217 -1.28 4.81 25.18
CA GLY A 217 -1.85 3.50 25.48
C GLY A 217 -3.36 3.37 25.23
N ASN A 218 -4.11 4.49 25.30
CA ASN A 218 -5.56 4.47 25.02
C ASN A 218 -5.82 4.13 23.53
N PRO A 219 -6.68 3.13 23.22
CA PRO A 219 -6.91 2.65 21.85
C PRO A 219 -7.34 3.74 20.87
N ILE A 220 -8.27 4.61 21.28
CA ILE A 220 -8.73 5.71 20.40
C ILE A 220 -7.61 6.72 20.14
N ALA A 221 -6.78 7.00 21.13
CA ALA A 221 -5.61 7.88 20.98
C ALA A 221 -4.51 7.24 20.13
N THR A 222 -4.31 5.92 20.25
CA THR A 222 -3.43 5.13 19.36
C THR A 222 -3.90 5.22 17.91
N ALA A 223 -5.18 5.03 17.66
CA ALA A 223 -5.77 5.13 16.32
C ALA A 223 -5.62 6.54 15.73
N ALA A 224 -5.85 7.59 16.52
CA ALA A 224 -5.61 8.97 16.11
C ALA A 224 -4.13 9.21 15.79
N GLY A 225 -3.21 8.73 16.62
CA GLY A 225 -1.76 8.82 16.40
C GLY A 225 -1.32 8.11 15.12
N LEU A 226 -1.82 6.88 14.88
CA LEU A 226 -1.59 6.18 13.61
C LEU A 226 -2.06 7.03 12.42
N ARG A 227 -3.30 7.51 12.48
CA ARG A 227 -3.92 8.26 11.37
C ARG A 227 -3.18 9.53 11.02
N TYR A 228 -2.82 10.34 12.02
CA TYR A 228 -2.30 11.68 11.80
C TYR A 228 -0.79 11.76 11.69
N PHE A 229 -0.05 10.78 12.20
CA PHE A 229 1.42 10.83 12.21
C PHE A 229 2.07 9.67 11.45
N VAL A 230 1.58 8.44 11.63
CA VAL A 230 2.23 7.27 11.00
C VAL A 230 1.80 7.10 9.55
N VAL A 231 0.51 7.27 9.24
CA VAL A 231 0.01 7.15 7.86
C VAL A 231 0.69 8.14 6.91
N PRO A 232 0.81 9.44 7.23
CA PRO A 232 1.56 10.37 6.37
C PRO A 232 3.03 10.00 6.23
N LEU A 233 3.68 9.57 7.31
CA LEU A 233 5.08 9.13 7.30
C LEU A 233 5.32 7.95 6.35
N LEU A 234 4.43 6.95 6.34
CA LEU A 234 4.54 5.78 5.45
C LEU A 234 4.21 6.08 3.99
N ARG A 235 3.60 7.23 3.69
CA ARG A 235 3.25 7.68 2.34
C ARG A 235 4.29 8.60 1.71
N ALA A 236 5.16 9.19 2.52
CA ALA A 236 6.24 10.06 2.09
C ALA A 236 7.43 9.27 1.52
#